data_078890c298ea8bec669359750ab7f6f3
#
_entry.id   078890c298ea8bec669359750ab7f6f3
#
_cell.length_a   1.000
_cell.length_b   1.000
_cell.length_c   1.000
_cell.angle_alpha   90.00
_cell.angle_beta   90.00
_cell.angle_gamma   90.00
#
_symmetry.space_group_name_H-M   'P 1'
#
loop_
_entity.id
_entity.type
_entity.pdbx_description
1 polymer ?
#
loop_
_entity_poly.entity_id
_entity_poly.type
_entity_poly.pdbx_seq_one_letter_code
_entity_poly.pdbx_strand_id
1 'polypeptide(L)'
;MANVQLGIQVQNFINALNRANIFPAQYDIIYTHWRSTHFPGGTQYRRRRQVTCQTLCRISVMQEARRLGIDNYDLIRFTAFRLWAGANKNEKQSYNDLKNQLNSSLR
;
A
#
# COMPACT_ATOMS: atom_id res chain seq x y z
N MET A 1 -5.52 7.57 -25.89
CA MET A 1 -5.24 8.45 -24.77
C MET A 1 -4.81 7.65 -23.56
N ALA A 2 -3.60 7.91 -23.10
CA ALA A 2 -3.03 7.14 -22.00
C ALA A 2 -3.86 7.24 -20.72
N ASN A 3 -4.41 8.43 -20.42
CA ASN A 3 -5.14 8.62 -19.18
C ASN A 3 -6.47 7.86 -19.16
N VAL A 4 -7.14 7.78 -20.29
CA VAL A 4 -8.40 7.04 -20.38
C VAL A 4 -8.13 5.57 -20.20
N GLN A 5 -7.07 5.08 -20.84
CA GLN A 5 -6.71 3.68 -20.76
C GLN A 5 -6.30 3.30 -19.34
N LEU A 6 -5.53 4.16 -18.69
CA LEU A 6 -5.11 3.92 -17.32
C LEU A 6 -6.31 3.89 -16.37
N GLY A 7 -7.28 4.78 -16.60
CA GLY A 7 -8.48 4.79 -15.76
C GLY A 7 -9.27 3.48 -15.87
N ILE A 8 -9.37 2.94 -17.08
CA ILE A 8 -10.03 1.65 -17.27
C ILE A 8 -9.26 0.53 -16.59
N GLN A 9 -7.94 0.55 -16.70
CA GLN A 9 -7.10 -0.46 -16.05
C GLN A 9 -7.20 -0.39 -14.54
N VAL A 10 -7.24 0.81 -13.99
CA VAL A 10 -7.41 1.00 -12.55
C VAL A 10 -8.74 0.40 -12.10
N GLN A 11 -9.81 0.70 -12.82
CA GLN A 11 -11.12 0.16 -12.46
C GLN A 11 -11.15 -1.35 -12.56
N ASN A 12 -10.55 -1.91 -13.59
CA ASN A 12 -10.47 -3.37 -13.75
C ASN A 12 -9.68 -4.00 -12.62
N PHE A 13 -8.60 -3.37 -12.21
CA PHE A 13 -7.79 -3.86 -11.10
C PHE A 13 -8.61 -3.82 -9.80
N ILE A 14 -9.28 -2.71 -9.54
CA ILE A 14 -10.13 -2.58 -8.35
C ILE A 14 -11.18 -3.69 -8.31
N ASN A 15 -11.77 -4.00 -9.46
CA ASN A 15 -12.78 -5.04 -9.54
C ASN A 15 -12.20 -6.44 -9.33
N ALA A 16 -10.95 -6.64 -9.70
CA ALA A 16 -10.30 -7.95 -9.62
C ALA A 16 -9.66 -8.23 -8.26
N LEU A 17 -9.22 -7.20 -7.56
CA LEU A 17 -8.54 -7.40 -6.29
C LEU A 17 -9.53 -7.75 -5.19
N ASN A 18 -9.01 -8.36 -4.14
CA ASN A 18 -9.82 -8.68 -2.97
C ASN A 18 -9.66 -7.53 -1.96
N ARG A 19 -10.71 -6.71 -1.84
CA ARG A 19 -10.66 -5.55 -0.95
C ARG A 19 -10.39 -5.95 0.50
N ALA A 20 -10.81 -7.15 0.90
CA ALA A 20 -10.56 -7.63 2.26
C ALA A 20 -9.07 -7.83 2.54
N ASN A 21 -8.24 -7.95 1.52
CA ASN A 21 -6.80 -8.04 1.69
C ASN A 21 -6.15 -6.67 1.87
N ILE A 22 -6.91 -5.61 1.62
CA ILE A 22 -6.41 -4.25 1.74
C ILE A 22 -6.97 -3.56 2.99
N PHE A 23 -8.25 -3.73 3.25
CA PHE A 23 -8.90 -3.14 4.41
C PHE A 23 -9.57 -4.21 5.24
N PRO A 24 -9.34 -4.27 6.54
CA PRO A 24 -8.40 -3.42 7.28
C PRO A 24 -6.95 -3.76 6.99
N ALA A 25 -6.04 -2.91 7.45
CA ALA A 25 -4.62 -3.10 7.20
C ALA A 25 -4.13 -4.45 7.72
N GLN A 26 -3.35 -5.15 6.90
CA GLN A 26 -2.81 -6.46 7.23
C GLN A 26 -1.40 -6.29 7.77
N TYR A 27 -1.27 -6.24 9.09
CA TYR A 27 -0.01 -5.90 9.73
C TYR A 27 1.14 -6.79 9.27
N ASP A 28 0.96 -8.09 9.32
CA ASP A 28 2.07 -9.01 9.04
C ASP A 28 2.61 -8.86 7.63
N ILE A 29 1.70 -8.75 6.67
CA ILE A 29 2.09 -8.63 5.27
C ILE A 29 2.78 -7.28 5.02
N ILE A 30 2.19 -6.22 5.53
CA ILE A 30 2.71 -4.87 5.32
C ILE A 30 4.04 -4.71 6.04
N TYR A 31 4.14 -5.18 7.26
CA TYR A 31 5.35 -5.04 8.05
C TYR A 31 6.52 -5.79 7.40
N THR A 32 6.28 -7.01 6.92
CA THR A 32 7.32 -7.79 6.27
C THR A 32 7.84 -7.08 5.03
N HIS A 33 6.94 -6.57 4.21
CA HIS A 33 7.36 -5.86 3.01
C HIS A 33 8.07 -4.55 3.35
N TRP A 34 7.51 -3.79 4.28
CA TRP A 34 8.08 -2.52 4.69
C TRP A 34 9.49 -2.71 5.23
N ARG A 35 9.68 -3.72 6.05
CA ARG A 35 10.99 -3.99 6.64
C ARG A 35 12.01 -4.35 5.57
N SER A 36 11.64 -5.18 4.61
CA SER A 36 12.57 -5.63 3.59
C SER A 36 12.97 -4.50 2.64
N THR A 37 12.08 -3.51 2.43
CA THR A 37 12.38 -2.40 1.52
C THR A 37 13.05 -1.23 2.22
N HIS A 38 12.77 -1.03 3.51
CA HIS A 38 13.28 0.12 4.23
C HIS A 38 14.56 -0.18 5.00
N PHE A 39 14.87 -1.46 5.20
CA PHE A 39 16.09 -1.86 5.89
C PHE A 39 16.80 -2.97 5.11
N PRO A 40 17.05 -2.75 3.82
CA PRO A 40 17.67 -3.81 3.01
C PRO A 40 19.08 -4.11 3.51
N GLY A 41 19.34 -5.38 3.73
CA GLY A 41 20.64 -5.82 4.14
C GLY A 41 21.10 -5.28 5.47
N GLY A 42 20.17 -4.84 6.30
CA GLY A 42 20.51 -4.28 7.58
C GLY A 42 21.15 -2.91 7.51
N THR A 43 21.07 -2.26 6.35
CA THR A 43 21.65 -0.95 6.18
C THR A 43 20.99 0.06 7.08
N GLN A 44 21.79 0.83 7.73
CA GLN A 44 21.28 1.90 8.53
C GLN A 44 20.90 3.08 7.66
N TYR A 45 20.01 3.89 8.15
CA TYR A 45 19.61 5.10 7.47
C TYR A 45 20.00 6.30 8.29
N ARG A 46 20.55 7.24 7.62
CA ARG A 46 20.90 8.46 8.27
C ARG A 46 19.68 9.21 8.77
N ARG A 47 18.60 9.06 8.06
CA ARG A 47 17.36 9.64 8.53
C ARG A 47 16.27 8.60 8.43
N ARG A 48 15.49 8.54 9.45
CA ARG A 48 14.38 7.62 9.49
C ARG A 48 13.14 8.34 9.05
N ARG A 49 12.67 7.96 7.89
CA ARG A 49 11.46 8.55 7.36
C ARG A 49 10.27 7.87 7.98
N GLN A 50 9.37 8.69 8.48
CA GLN A 50 8.11 8.16 8.95
C GLN A 50 7.28 7.70 7.75
N VAL A 51 6.62 6.56 7.91
CA VAL A 51 5.73 6.08 6.87
C VAL A 51 4.41 6.83 6.94
N THR A 52 3.74 6.92 5.80
CA THR A 52 2.41 7.50 5.72
C THR A 52 1.39 6.40 5.49
N CYS A 53 0.13 6.70 5.81
CA CYS A 53 -0.94 5.75 5.57
C CYS A 53 -1.03 5.40 4.09
N GLN A 54 -0.83 6.37 3.22
CA GLN A 54 -0.91 6.13 1.78
C GLN A 54 0.18 5.17 1.32
N THR A 55 1.38 5.29 1.86
CA THR A 55 2.46 4.35 1.54
C THR A 55 2.09 2.94 1.95
N LEU A 56 1.53 2.78 3.14
CA LEU A 56 1.13 1.46 3.63
C LEU A 56 0.00 0.87 2.79
N CYS A 57 -0.96 1.70 2.41
CA CYS A 57 -2.04 1.25 1.53
C CYS A 57 -1.49 0.78 0.19
N ARG A 58 -0.52 1.50 -0.35
CA ARG A 58 0.13 1.10 -1.61
C ARG A 58 0.82 -0.25 -1.49
N ILE A 59 1.42 -0.54 -0.35
CA ILE A 59 2.03 -1.85 -0.12
C ILE A 59 0.98 -2.95 -0.21
N SER A 60 -0.18 -2.75 0.40
CA SER A 60 -1.27 -3.72 0.34
C SER A 60 -1.73 -3.94 -1.11
N VAL A 61 -1.88 -2.86 -1.86
CA VAL A 61 -2.29 -2.95 -3.26
C VAL A 61 -1.21 -3.66 -4.08
N MET A 62 0.06 -3.42 -3.77
CA MET A 62 1.16 -4.09 -4.45
C MET A 62 1.12 -5.61 -4.23
N GLN A 63 0.76 -6.05 -3.02
CA GLN A 63 0.65 -7.49 -2.76
C GLN A 63 -0.47 -8.11 -3.59
N GLU A 64 -1.60 -7.41 -3.71
CA GLU A 64 -2.69 -7.89 -4.56
C GLU A 64 -2.27 -7.89 -6.04
N ALA A 65 -1.51 -6.90 -6.45
CA ALA A 65 -1.01 -6.85 -7.82
C ALA A 65 -0.13 -8.07 -8.12
N ARG A 66 0.74 -8.44 -7.18
CA ARG A 66 1.58 -9.61 -7.34
C ARG A 66 0.76 -10.87 -7.47
N ARG A 67 -0.28 -11.00 -6.67
CA ARG A 67 -1.18 -12.15 -6.73
C ARG A 67 -1.85 -12.25 -8.09
N LEU A 68 -2.16 -11.12 -8.69
CA LEU A 68 -2.85 -11.07 -9.98
C LEU A 68 -1.89 -11.01 -11.17
N GLY A 69 -0.58 -11.00 -10.92
CA GLY A 69 0.41 -10.96 -11.99
C GLY A 69 0.57 -9.58 -12.62
N ILE A 70 0.25 -8.53 -11.88
CA ILE A 70 0.34 -7.15 -12.37
C ILE A 70 1.64 -6.55 -11.85
N ASP A 71 2.46 -6.03 -12.77
CA ASP A 71 3.74 -5.43 -12.41
C ASP A 71 3.86 -3.96 -12.84
N ASN A 72 2.79 -3.36 -13.33
CA ASN A 72 2.79 -1.97 -13.76
C ASN A 72 2.73 -1.06 -12.52
N TYR A 73 3.83 -0.42 -12.20
CA TYR A 73 3.94 0.40 -11.00
C TYR A 73 2.97 1.57 -11.00
N ASP A 74 2.81 2.23 -12.15
CA ASP A 74 1.88 3.37 -12.23
C ASP A 74 0.45 2.91 -11.96
N LEU A 75 0.08 1.76 -12.47
CA LEU A 75 -1.24 1.20 -12.23
C LEU A 75 -1.44 0.92 -10.74
N ILE A 76 -0.43 0.34 -10.10
CA ILE A 76 -0.49 0.05 -8.68
C ILE A 76 -0.64 1.35 -7.88
N ARG A 77 0.14 2.36 -8.21
CA ARG A 77 0.14 3.62 -7.50
C ARG A 77 -1.19 4.35 -7.62
N PHE A 78 -1.73 4.43 -8.82
CA PHE A 78 -3.00 5.11 -9.03
C PHE A 78 -4.16 4.34 -8.41
N THR A 79 -4.11 3.02 -8.46
CA THR A 79 -5.14 2.20 -7.83
C THR A 79 -5.14 2.40 -6.32
N ALA A 80 -3.95 2.41 -5.71
CA ALA A 80 -3.85 2.65 -4.27
C ALA A 80 -4.39 4.02 -3.89
N PHE A 81 -4.05 5.03 -4.68
CA PHE A 81 -4.55 6.39 -4.43
C PHE A 81 -6.08 6.41 -4.46
N ARG A 82 -6.66 5.77 -5.46
CA ARG A 82 -8.11 5.77 -5.62
C ARG A 82 -8.81 5.01 -4.51
N LEU A 83 -8.25 3.88 -4.11
CA LEU A 83 -8.82 3.11 -3.01
C LEU A 83 -8.75 3.90 -1.71
N TRP A 84 -7.63 4.56 -1.47
CA TRP A 84 -7.48 5.37 -0.26
C TRP A 84 -8.47 6.52 -0.24
N ALA A 85 -8.65 7.19 -1.36
CA ALA A 85 -9.57 8.32 -1.44
C ALA A 85 -11.01 7.89 -1.17
N GLY A 86 -11.38 6.65 -1.55
CA GLY A 86 -12.72 6.14 -1.32
C GLY A 86 -12.90 5.35 -0.04
N ALA A 87 -11.85 5.23 0.76
CA ALA A 87 -11.91 4.45 1.99
C ALA A 87 -12.75 5.17 3.04
N ASN A 88 -13.47 4.40 3.84
CA ASN A 88 -14.25 4.98 4.92
C ASN A 88 -13.36 5.25 6.14
N LYS A 89 -13.96 5.87 7.15
CA LYS A 89 -13.23 6.29 8.34
C LYS A 89 -12.58 5.11 9.06
N ASN A 90 -13.28 4.01 9.18
CA ASN A 90 -12.75 2.83 9.89
C ASN A 90 -11.60 2.20 9.12
N GLU A 91 -11.72 2.16 7.80
CA GLU A 91 -10.65 1.64 6.96
C GLU A 91 -9.39 2.47 7.07
N LYS A 92 -9.55 3.79 7.04
CA LYS A 92 -8.41 4.69 7.20
C LYS A 92 -7.82 4.60 8.59
N GLN A 93 -8.64 4.37 9.61
CA GLN A 93 -8.16 4.25 10.98
C GLN A 93 -7.25 3.03 11.15
N SER A 94 -7.57 1.93 10.49
CA SER A 94 -6.73 0.73 10.57
C SER A 94 -5.31 1.02 10.08
N TYR A 95 -5.17 1.81 9.03
CA TYR A 95 -3.86 2.20 8.53
C TYR A 95 -3.19 3.23 9.42
N ASN A 96 -3.96 4.11 10.02
CA ASN A 96 -3.41 5.09 10.96
C ASN A 96 -2.83 4.40 12.18
N ASP A 97 -3.51 3.40 12.70
CA ASP A 97 -3.01 2.60 13.82
C ASP A 97 -1.74 1.88 13.45
N LEU A 98 -1.71 1.27 12.27
CA LEU A 98 -0.52 0.58 11.80
C LEU A 98 0.64 1.54 11.59
N LYS A 99 0.35 2.70 11.01
CA LYS A 99 1.36 3.73 10.81
C LYS A 99 2.01 4.13 12.14
N ASN A 100 1.20 4.36 13.15
CA ASN A 100 1.71 4.76 14.46
C ASN A 100 2.57 3.65 15.06
N GLN A 101 2.16 2.41 14.89
CA GLN A 101 2.89 1.27 15.38
C GLN A 101 4.25 1.14 14.71
N LEU A 102 4.31 1.29 13.40
CA LEU A 102 5.55 1.20 12.65
C LEU A 102 6.49 2.36 12.98
N ASN A 103 5.95 3.57 13.07
CA ASN A 103 6.77 4.74 13.38
C ASN A 103 7.34 4.66 14.79
N SER A 104 6.62 4.05 15.73
CA SER A 104 7.16 3.79 17.06
C SER A 104 8.35 2.85 17.01
N SER A 105 8.33 1.88 16.10
CA SER A 105 9.41 0.92 15.95
C SER A 105 10.68 1.55 15.42
N LEU A 106 10.59 2.74 14.85
CA LEU A 106 11.75 3.42 14.29
C LEU A 106 12.60 4.13 15.33
N ARG A 107 12.12 4.24 16.55
CA ARG A 107 12.82 4.94 17.61
C ARG A 107 13.89 4.11 18.27
#